data_8060ba44827599b53f72eca26abb99d2
#
_entry.id   8060ba44827599b53f72eca26abb99d2
#
_cell.length_a   1.000
_cell.length_b   1.000
_cell.length_c   1.000
_cell.angle_alpha   90.00
_cell.angle_beta   90.00
_cell.angle_gamma   90.00
#
_symmetry.space_group_name_H-M   'P 1'
#
loop_
_entity.id
_entity.type
_entity.pdbx_description
1 polymer ?
#
loop_
_entity_poly.entity_id
_entity_poly.type
_entity_poly.pdbx_seq_one_letter_code
_entity_poly.pdbx_strand_id
1 'polypeptide(L)'
;FSLFIDLGTNGELVFGNSDFMMSCACSAGPAFEGGDISCGMRATDGAIEACTIDPVTMEPAFEIIGEEGTKPIGLCGSGIIDVISELFKCRMISPKGKFIREGKRIRHDKYGMGSYVLAFEEEAGSVKDVEITEVDIDNFIRAKGAIFSAIRTMLSSLDFDVSMIESVYVAAVSYTHLRAHETEA
;
A
#
# COMPACT_ATOMS: atom_id res chain seq x y z
N PHE A 1 -14.05 -6.57 21.55
CA PHE A 1 -12.70 -7.02 21.26
C PHE A 1 -12.00 -6.05 20.32
N SER A 2 -10.69 -5.94 20.46
CA SER A 2 -9.86 -5.09 19.60
C SER A 2 -8.81 -5.92 18.87
N LEU A 3 -8.49 -5.50 17.66
CA LEU A 3 -7.39 -6.04 16.87
C LEU A 3 -6.32 -4.96 16.71
N PHE A 4 -5.09 -5.24 17.10
CA PHE A 4 -3.92 -4.42 16.81
C PHE A 4 -3.09 -5.08 15.72
N ILE A 5 -2.66 -4.28 14.75
CA ILE A 5 -1.84 -4.72 13.61
C ILE A 5 -0.62 -3.80 13.54
N ASP A 6 0.56 -4.36 13.65
CA ASP A 6 1.80 -3.64 13.35
C ASP A 6 2.31 -4.09 11.97
N LEU A 7 2.41 -3.12 11.04
CA LEU A 7 2.81 -3.35 9.66
C LEU A 7 4.30 -3.01 9.51
N GLY A 8 5.14 -3.98 9.67
CA GLY A 8 6.56 -3.93 9.37
C GLY A 8 6.96 -5.01 8.37
N THR A 9 8.22 -5.39 8.35
CA THR A 9 8.73 -6.52 7.54
C THR A 9 8.01 -7.83 7.88
N ASN A 10 7.61 -7.98 9.15
CA ASN A 10 6.59 -8.94 9.59
C ASN A 10 5.30 -8.19 9.91
N GLY A 11 4.18 -8.89 9.88
CA GLY A 11 2.93 -8.40 10.42
C GLY A 11 2.73 -8.98 11.81
N GLU A 12 2.85 -8.17 12.86
CA GLU A 12 2.53 -8.56 14.21
C GLU A 12 1.06 -8.23 14.50
N LEU A 13 0.34 -9.22 15.03
CA LEU A 13 -1.09 -9.10 15.32
C LEU A 13 -1.35 -9.38 16.79
N VAL A 14 -2.18 -8.57 17.43
CA VAL A 14 -2.69 -8.82 18.77
C VAL A 14 -4.21 -8.67 18.75
N PHE A 15 -4.91 -9.68 19.21
CA PHE A 15 -6.36 -9.70 19.33
C PHE A 15 -6.76 -9.98 20.77
N GLY A 16 -7.75 -9.27 21.29
CA GLY A 16 -8.25 -9.50 22.63
C GLY A 16 -9.03 -8.34 23.26
N ASN A 17 -9.11 -8.39 24.57
CA ASN A 17 -9.70 -7.38 25.45
C ASN A 17 -8.94 -7.32 26.78
N SER A 18 -9.53 -6.71 27.83
CA SER A 18 -8.93 -6.64 29.17
C SER A 18 -8.68 -7.99 29.84
N ASP A 19 -9.41 -9.03 29.49
CA ASP A 19 -9.40 -10.32 30.16
C ASP A 19 -8.57 -11.38 29.43
N PHE A 20 -8.35 -11.15 28.14
CA PHE A 20 -7.69 -12.10 27.25
C PHE A 20 -6.97 -11.39 26.12
N MET A 21 -5.74 -11.82 25.82
CA MET A 21 -4.99 -11.38 24.64
C MET A 21 -4.29 -12.56 23.98
N MET A 22 -4.33 -12.60 22.67
CA MET A 22 -3.58 -13.52 21.81
C MET A 22 -2.78 -12.74 20.79
N SER A 23 -1.56 -13.18 20.53
CA SER A 23 -0.70 -12.58 19.50
C SER A 23 -0.22 -13.63 18.50
N CYS A 24 0.00 -13.19 17.28
CA CYS A 24 0.71 -13.97 16.28
C CYS A 24 1.53 -13.05 15.37
N ALA A 25 2.45 -13.62 14.62
CA ALA A 25 3.18 -12.93 13.58
C ALA A 25 2.97 -13.64 12.24
N CYS A 26 3.00 -12.86 11.15
CA CYS A 26 2.97 -13.39 9.79
C CYS A 26 4.09 -12.80 8.95
N SER A 27 4.58 -13.55 7.99
CA SER A 27 5.58 -13.09 7.03
C SER A 27 4.89 -12.26 5.94
N ALA A 28 4.58 -11.00 6.24
CA ALA A 28 4.00 -10.07 5.27
C ALA A 28 4.99 -9.65 4.20
N GLY A 29 6.29 -9.65 4.52
CA GLY A 29 7.34 -9.10 3.67
C GLY A 29 7.39 -7.57 3.72
N PRO A 30 8.43 -6.95 3.14
CA PRO A 30 8.71 -5.53 3.31
C PRO A 30 7.90 -4.62 2.37
N ALA A 31 6.88 -5.11 1.66
CA ALA A 31 6.15 -4.34 0.65
C ALA A 31 5.48 -3.08 1.22
N PHE A 32 4.96 -3.13 2.46
CA PHE A 32 4.38 -1.96 3.12
C PHE A 32 5.42 -0.93 3.60
N GLU A 33 6.69 -1.29 3.61
CA GLU A 33 7.81 -0.39 3.92
C GLU A 33 8.54 0.10 2.64
N GLY A 34 8.01 -0.23 1.45
CA GLY A 34 8.62 0.06 0.16
C GLY A 34 9.67 -0.95 -0.28
N GLY A 35 9.93 -1.98 0.51
CA GLY A 35 10.78 -3.10 0.09
C GLY A 35 10.07 -3.99 -0.94
N ASP A 36 10.84 -4.62 -1.83
CA ASP A 36 10.32 -5.44 -2.94
C ASP A 36 9.35 -4.69 -3.90
N ILE A 37 9.40 -3.35 -3.88
CA ILE A 37 8.69 -2.44 -4.78
C ILE A 37 9.71 -1.68 -5.61
N SER A 38 9.56 -1.65 -6.93
CA SER A 38 10.56 -1.13 -7.87
C SER A 38 11.00 0.31 -7.59
N CYS A 39 10.05 1.20 -7.28
CA CYS A 39 10.30 2.58 -6.88
C CYS A 39 9.97 2.81 -5.39
N GLY A 40 9.98 1.75 -4.59
CA GLY A 40 9.73 1.84 -3.16
C GLY A 40 10.89 2.47 -2.41
N MET A 41 10.59 3.34 -1.45
CA MET A 41 11.58 4.02 -0.61
C MET A 41 11.02 4.29 0.79
N ARG A 42 11.89 4.69 1.70
CA ARG A 42 11.46 5.17 3.02
C ARG A 42 10.74 6.51 2.90
N ALA A 43 9.95 6.85 3.91
CA ALA A 43 9.26 8.15 4.02
C ALA A 43 10.30 9.27 4.32
N THR A 44 10.97 9.72 3.27
CA THR A 44 12.00 10.78 3.27
C THR A 44 11.74 11.74 2.12
N ASP A 45 12.50 12.81 2.02
CA ASP A 45 12.36 13.82 0.96
C ASP A 45 12.32 13.17 -0.43
N GLY A 46 11.35 13.57 -1.24
CA GLY A 46 11.09 13.03 -2.57
C GLY A 46 10.19 11.80 -2.61
N ALA A 47 9.78 11.24 -1.47
CA ALA A 47 8.83 10.14 -1.45
C ALA A 47 7.39 10.65 -1.68
N ILE A 48 6.66 10.01 -2.56
CA ILE A 48 5.21 10.18 -2.70
C ILE A 48 4.56 9.49 -1.49
N GLU A 49 3.81 10.24 -0.69
CA GLU A 49 3.14 9.74 0.52
C GLU A 49 1.63 9.61 0.38
N ALA A 50 1.01 10.37 -0.53
CA ALA A 50 -0.41 10.27 -0.86
C ALA A 50 -0.61 10.45 -2.37
N CYS A 51 -1.65 9.82 -2.90
CA CYS A 51 -1.97 9.87 -4.33
C CYS A 51 -3.47 9.81 -4.55
N THR A 52 -3.93 10.60 -5.52
CA THR A 52 -5.26 10.46 -6.13
C THR A 52 -5.09 10.35 -7.64
N ILE A 53 -6.00 9.65 -8.32
CA ILE A 53 -5.98 9.50 -9.77
C ILE A 53 -7.32 9.93 -10.34
N ASP A 54 -7.32 10.84 -11.32
CA ASP A 54 -8.53 11.19 -12.03
C ASP A 54 -9.03 9.98 -12.86
N PRO A 55 -10.28 9.52 -12.66
CA PRO A 55 -10.75 8.28 -13.30
C PRO A 55 -10.97 8.42 -14.81
N VAL A 56 -11.03 9.64 -15.34
CA VAL A 56 -11.26 9.92 -16.76
C VAL A 56 -9.95 10.14 -17.50
N THR A 57 -9.15 11.08 -17.02
CA THR A 57 -7.86 11.44 -17.65
C THR A 57 -6.74 10.49 -17.30
N MET A 58 -6.89 9.74 -16.19
CA MET A 58 -5.87 8.86 -15.61
C MET A 58 -4.59 9.62 -15.21
N GLU A 59 -4.71 10.93 -14.94
CA GLU A 59 -3.59 11.72 -14.45
C GLU A 59 -3.52 11.64 -12.91
N PRO A 60 -2.32 11.44 -12.34
CA PRO A 60 -2.14 11.40 -10.91
C PRO A 60 -1.96 12.81 -10.33
N ALA A 61 -2.46 13.01 -9.13
CA ALA A 61 -2.07 14.09 -8.25
C ALA A 61 -1.55 13.47 -6.95
N PHE A 62 -0.41 13.92 -6.46
CA PHE A 62 0.25 13.31 -5.31
C PHE A 62 0.87 14.35 -4.39
N GLU A 63 0.99 13.98 -3.10
CA GLU A 63 1.73 14.73 -2.10
C GLU A 63 3.12 14.10 -1.95
N ILE A 64 4.14 14.96 -1.88
CA ILE A 64 5.55 14.56 -1.81
C ILE A 64 6.12 15.07 -0.48
N ILE A 65 6.82 14.20 0.22
CA ILE A 65 7.56 14.59 1.42
C ILE A 65 8.72 15.51 1.00
N GLY A 66 8.85 16.66 1.66
CA GLY A 66 9.91 17.62 1.44
C GLY A 66 9.44 19.06 1.35
N GLU A 67 10.33 19.95 0.94
CA GLU A 67 10.03 21.37 0.74
C GLU A 67 9.24 21.60 -0.56
N GLU A 68 8.63 22.77 -0.69
CA GLU A 68 7.91 23.17 -1.91
C GLU A 68 8.82 23.07 -3.14
N GLY A 69 8.37 22.39 -4.18
CA GLY A 69 9.13 22.13 -5.40
C GLY A 69 9.99 20.88 -5.38
N THR A 70 9.96 20.10 -4.30
CA THR A 70 10.60 18.76 -4.27
C THR A 70 9.98 17.87 -5.34
N LYS A 71 10.83 17.23 -6.15
CA LYS A 71 10.40 16.30 -7.20
C LYS A 71 10.26 14.88 -6.67
N PRO A 72 9.31 14.08 -7.20
CA PRO A 72 9.13 12.69 -6.77
C PRO A 72 10.32 11.82 -7.19
N ILE A 73 10.79 10.99 -6.26
CA ILE A 73 11.87 10.02 -6.50
C ILE A 73 11.36 8.58 -6.40
N GLY A 74 10.32 8.35 -5.59
CA GLY A 74 9.75 7.04 -5.36
C GLY A 74 8.50 7.10 -4.48
N LEU A 75 8.09 5.96 -3.96
CA LEU A 75 6.88 5.75 -3.18
C LEU A 75 7.24 5.27 -1.77
N CYS A 76 6.78 5.93 -0.73
CA CYS A 76 6.82 5.34 0.61
C CYS A 76 5.60 4.41 0.84
N GLY A 77 5.56 3.73 1.98
CA GLY A 77 4.52 2.75 2.27
C GLY A 77 3.09 3.27 2.12
N SER A 78 2.81 4.49 2.61
CA SER A 78 1.49 5.13 2.45
C SER A 78 1.17 5.42 0.99
N GLY A 79 2.12 5.98 0.25
CA GLY A 79 1.96 6.25 -1.18
C GLY A 79 1.70 4.99 -2.00
N ILE A 80 2.35 3.87 -1.68
CA ILE A 80 2.09 2.57 -2.34
C ILE A 80 0.64 2.13 -2.10
N ILE A 81 0.15 2.23 -0.86
CA ILE A 81 -1.23 1.88 -0.50
C ILE A 81 -2.21 2.75 -1.30
N ASP A 82 -2.00 4.06 -1.30
CA ASP A 82 -2.88 5.01 -2.00
C ASP A 82 -2.88 4.77 -3.51
N VAL A 83 -1.71 4.65 -4.14
CA VAL A 83 -1.61 4.41 -5.59
C VAL A 83 -2.35 3.13 -5.99
N ILE A 84 -2.12 2.01 -5.30
CA ILE A 84 -2.80 0.75 -5.63
C ILE A 84 -4.30 0.86 -5.39
N SER A 85 -4.71 1.54 -4.31
CA SER A 85 -6.13 1.79 -4.01
C SER A 85 -6.80 2.61 -5.12
N GLU A 86 -6.17 3.70 -5.56
CA GLU A 86 -6.69 4.55 -6.63
C GLU A 86 -6.74 3.83 -7.98
N LEU A 87 -5.69 3.09 -8.35
CA LEU A 87 -5.71 2.25 -9.56
C LEU A 87 -6.88 1.27 -9.56
N PHE A 88 -7.19 0.69 -8.40
CA PHE A 88 -8.32 -0.23 -8.25
C PHE A 88 -9.67 0.50 -8.29
N LYS A 89 -9.84 1.61 -7.56
CA LYS A 89 -11.07 2.43 -7.55
C LYS A 89 -11.40 2.96 -8.95
N CYS A 90 -10.39 3.42 -9.69
CA CYS A 90 -10.50 3.89 -11.06
C CYS A 90 -10.67 2.77 -12.09
N ARG A 91 -10.74 1.51 -11.64
CA ARG A 91 -10.85 0.31 -12.50
C ARG A 91 -9.75 0.25 -13.57
N MET A 92 -8.56 0.69 -13.22
CA MET A 92 -7.38 0.59 -14.09
C MET A 92 -6.71 -0.77 -13.95
N ILE A 93 -6.85 -1.39 -12.78
CA ILE A 93 -6.39 -2.76 -12.52
C ILE A 93 -7.55 -3.68 -12.14
N SER A 94 -7.40 -4.96 -12.47
CA SER A 94 -8.29 -6.03 -12.04
C SER A 94 -8.07 -6.40 -10.56
N PRO A 95 -8.96 -7.18 -9.92
CA PRO A 95 -8.73 -7.72 -8.57
C PRO A 95 -7.46 -8.58 -8.43
N LYS A 96 -6.89 -9.02 -9.56
CA LYS A 96 -5.61 -9.75 -9.62
C LYS A 96 -4.40 -8.84 -9.85
N GLY A 97 -4.58 -7.52 -9.81
CA GLY A 97 -3.51 -6.54 -10.00
C GLY A 97 -3.01 -6.41 -11.44
N LYS A 98 -3.79 -6.85 -12.43
CA LYS A 98 -3.43 -6.72 -13.85
C LYS A 98 -4.08 -5.48 -14.44
N PHE A 99 -3.33 -4.70 -15.22
CA PHE A 99 -3.87 -3.55 -15.93
C PHE A 99 -4.92 -4.00 -16.96
N ILE A 100 -6.07 -3.32 -16.96
CA ILE A 100 -7.23 -3.62 -17.81
C ILE A 100 -7.70 -2.40 -18.62
N ARG A 101 -6.97 -1.30 -18.53
CA ARG A 101 -7.16 -0.08 -19.33
C ARG A 101 -5.88 0.26 -20.05
N GLU A 102 -6.02 1.02 -21.14
CA GLU A 102 -4.92 1.60 -21.90
C GLU A 102 -4.90 3.12 -21.71
N GLY A 103 -3.72 3.74 -21.78
CA GLY A 103 -3.58 5.18 -21.63
C GLY A 103 -2.13 5.62 -21.69
N LYS A 104 -1.90 6.94 -21.75
CA LYS A 104 -0.57 7.54 -21.87
C LYS A 104 0.39 7.12 -20.75
N ARG A 105 -0.15 6.90 -19.53
CA ARG A 105 0.62 6.54 -18.35
C ARG A 105 0.69 5.03 -18.10
N ILE A 106 -0.04 4.21 -18.90
CA ILE A 106 0.00 2.76 -18.82
C ILE A 106 0.93 2.25 -19.92
N ARG A 107 1.95 1.50 -19.54
CA ARG A 107 2.92 0.90 -20.44
C ARG A 107 2.92 -0.61 -20.28
N HIS A 108 3.36 -1.29 -21.31
CA HIS A 108 3.61 -2.73 -21.26
C HIS A 108 5.04 -2.99 -21.74
N ASP A 109 5.74 -3.84 -21.02
CA ASP A 109 7.08 -4.28 -21.43
C ASP A 109 7.02 -5.31 -22.57
N LYS A 110 8.18 -5.76 -23.03
CA LYS A 110 8.31 -6.78 -24.09
C LYS A 110 7.69 -8.15 -23.73
N TYR A 111 7.39 -8.37 -22.48
CA TYR A 111 6.73 -9.59 -21.96
C TYR A 111 5.24 -9.38 -21.70
N GLY A 112 4.70 -8.19 -21.97
CA GLY A 112 3.32 -7.83 -21.70
C GLY A 112 3.04 -7.47 -20.23
N MET A 113 4.07 -7.24 -19.42
CA MET A 113 3.92 -6.81 -18.03
C MET A 113 3.56 -5.32 -17.99
N GLY A 114 2.44 -5.00 -17.37
CA GLY A 114 1.95 -3.63 -17.26
C GLY A 114 2.64 -2.83 -16.17
N SER A 115 2.74 -1.51 -16.38
CA SER A 115 3.14 -0.51 -15.38
C SER A 115 2.33 0.77 -15.54
N TYR A 116 2.20 1.52 -14.44
CA TYR A 116 1.61 2.85 -14.44
C TYR A 116 2.66 3.88 -14.03
N VAL A 117 2.87 4.89 -14.88
CA VAL A 117 3.85 5.96 -14.67
C VAL A 117 3.21 7.08 -13.86
N LEU A 118 3.71 7.28 -12.64
CA LEU A 118 3.32 8.37 -11.75
C LEU A 118 4.00 9.70 -12.15
N ALA A 119 5.31 9.66 -12.39
CA ALA A 119 6.07 10.80 -12.88
C ALA A 119 7.02 10.33 -13.97
N PHE A 120 7.00 11.02 -15.10
CA PHE A 120 7.99 10.80 -16.18
C PHE A 120 9.35 11.34 -15.74
N GLU A 121 10.44 10.89 -16.38
CA GLU A 121 11.81 11.27 -16.06
C GLU A 121 11.99 12.80 -15.96
N GLU A 122 11.32 13.58 -16.84
CA GLU A 122 11.39 15.04 -16.84
C GLU A 122 10.72 15.66 -15.61
N GLU A 123 9.72 14.98 -15.06
CA GLU A 123 8.95 15.39 -13.87
C GLU A 123 9.60 14.87 -12.58
N ALA A 124 10.32 13.77 -12.66
CA ALA A 124 10.94 13.09 -11.54
C ALA A 124 12.21 13.77 -11.01
N GLY A 125 12.54 13.52 -9.77
CA GLY A 125 13.82 13.89 -9.15
C GLY A 125 14.93 12.84 -9.37
N SER A 126 14.67 11.84 -10.20
CA SER A 126 15.57 10.74 -10.55
C SER A 126 15.81 10.70 -12.05
N VAL A 127 16.79 9.91 -12.50
CA VAL A 127 17.10 9.68 -13.92
C VAL A 127 16.19 8.62 -14.56
N LYS A 128 15.08 8.30 -13.94
CA LYS A 128 14.11 7.30 -14.40
C LYS A 128 12.70 7.74 -14.05
N ASP A 129 11.74 7.23 -14.79
CA ASP A 129 10.34 7.34 -14.45
C ASP A 129 10.08 6.77 -13.04
N VAL A 130 9.17 7.40 -12.30
CA VAL A 130 8.60 6.82 -11.08
C VAL A 130 7.34 6.06 -11.48
N GLU A 131 7.38 4.75 -11.38
CA GLU A 131 6.30 3.88 -11.83
C GLU A 131 6.00 2.77 -10.82
N ILE A 132 4.79 2.21 -10.90
CA ILE A 132 4.40 1.00 -10.21
C ILE A 132 4.06 -0.08 -11.23
N THR A 133 4.64 -1.26 -11.05
CA THR A 133 4.49 -2.40 -11.97
C THR A 133 3.48 -3.41 -11.47
N GLU A 134 3.00 -4.29 -12.35
CA GLU A 134 2.17 -5.43 -11.93
C GLU A 134 2.89 -6.37 -10.96
N VAL A 135 4.22 -6.42 -10.99
CA VAL A 135 5.01 -7.21 -10.02
C VAL A 135 4.93 -6.57 -8.64
N ASP A 136 5.04 -5.25 -8.55
CA ASP A 136 4.91 -4.51 -7.30
C ASP A 136 3.51 -4.68 -6.70
N ILE A 137 2.48 -4.59 -7.54
CA ILE A 137 1.09 -4.80 -7.14
C ILE A 137 0.88 -6.24 -6.63
N ASP A 138 1.47 -7.25 -7.29
CA ASP A 138 1.38 -8.64 -6.84
C ASP A 138 2.07 -8.83 -5.48
N ASN A 139 3.25 -8.25 -5.26
CA ASN A 139 3.95 -8.27 -3.97
C ASN A 139 3.10 -7.63 -2.87
N PHE A 140 2.46 -6.49 -3.14
CA PHE A 140 1.53 -5.85 -2.21
C PHE A 140 0.30 -6.74 -1.90
N ILE A 141 -0.32 -7.34 -2.92
CA ILE A 141 -1.47 -8.24 -2.75
C ILE A 141 -1.09 -9.46 -1.90
N ARG A 142 0.11 -10.01 -2.11
CA ARG A 142 0.62 -11.15 -1.31
C ARG A 142 0.83 -10.74 0.15
N ALA A 143 1.45 -9.60 0.42
CA ALA A 143 1.63 -9.07 1.77
C ALA A 143 0.28 -8.87 2.49
N LYS A 144 -0.68 -8.23 1.82
CA LYS A 144 -2.06 -8.08 2.32
C LYS A 144 -2.73 -9.43 2.59
N GLY A 145 -2.55 -10.38 1.67
CA GLY A 145 -3.09 -11.74 1.79
C GLY A 145 -2.52 -12.49 2.98
N ALA A 146 -1.23 -12.35 3.28
CA ALA A 146 -0.58 -12.96 4.43
C ALA A 146 -1.17 -12.44 5.75
N ILE A 147 -1.33 -11.11 5.89
CA ILE A 147 -1.96 -10.49 7.07
C ILE A 147 -3.40 -10.96 7.23
N PHE A 148 -4.19 -10.91 6.16
CA PHE A 148 -5.58 -11.36 6.19
C PHE A 148 -5.71 -12.83 6.58
N SER A 149 -4.85 -13.69 6.06
CA SER A 149 -4.81 -15.12 6.40
C SER A 149 -4.45 -15.33 7.88
N ALA A 150 -3.48 -14.57 8.40
CA ALA A 150 -3.09 -14.65 9.81
C ALA A 150 -4.23 -14.21 10.75
N ILE A 151 -4.93 -13.12 10.43
CA ILE A 151 -6.11 -12.67 11.19
C ILE A 151 -7.17 -13.77 11.21
N ARG A 152 -7.52 -14.31 10.05
CA ARG A 152 -8.52 -15.38 9.96
C ARG A 152 -8.13 -16.63 10.73
N THR A 153 -6.88 -17.04 10.62
CA THR A 153 -6.37 -18.22 11.35
C THR A 153 -6.41 -18.01 12.85
N MET A 154 -5.99 -16.82 13.32
CA MET A 154 -6.03 -16.47 14.73
C MET A 154 -7.45 -16.50 15.28
N LEU A 155 -8.41 -15.85 14.62
CA LEU A 155 -9.81 -15.83 15.03
C LEU A 155 -10.43 -17.24 15.00
N SER A 156 -10.20 -18.00 13.93
CA SER A 156 -10.72 -19.37 13.80
C SER A 156 -10.17 -20.31 14.88
N SER A 157 -8.93 -20.13 15.33
CA SER A 157 -8.35 -20.94 16.41
C SER A 157 -9.01 -20.72 17.76
N LEU A 158 -9.76 -19.66 17.90
CA LEU A 158 -10.47 -19.23 19.11
C LEU A 158 -12.00 -19.39 18.97
N ASP A 159 -12.49 -19.90 17.85
CA ASP A 159 -13.90 -19.91 17.48
C ASP A 159 -14.56 -18.51 17.49
N PHE A 160 -13.77 -17.46 17.19
CA PHE A 160 -14.24 -16.09 17.04
C PHE A 160 -14.55 -15.75 15.57
N ASP A 161 -15.62 -14.97 15.38
CA ASP A 161 -15.97 -14.37 14.08
C ASP A 161 -15.40 -12.95 13.95
N VAL A 162 -15.12 -12.52 12.72
CA VAL A 162 -14.62 -11.18 12.41
C VAL A 162 -15.55 -10.08 12.94
N SER A 163 -16.86 -10.32 12.97
CA SER A 163 -17.86 -9.37 13.51
C SER A 163 -17.71 -9.07 15.00
N MET A 164 -16.91 -9.85 15.71
CA MET A 164 -16.61 -9.60 17.13
C MET A 164 -15.52 -8.54 17.33
N ILE A 165 -14.85 -8.10 16.26
CA ILE A 165 -13.88 -7.00 16.30
C ILE A 165 -14.63 -5.68 16.29
N GLU A 166 -14.56 -4.93 17.38
CA GLU A 166 -15.18 -3.61 17.56
C GLU A 166 -14.24 -2.48 17.14
N SER A 167 -12.93 -2.70 17.29
CA SER A 167 -11.91 -1.69 16.99
C SER A 167 -10.67 -2.32 16.36
N VAL A 168 -10.12 -1.63 15.38
CA VAL A 168 -8.85 -2.00 14.75
C VAL A 168 -7.86 -0.86 14.91
N TYR A 169 -6.69 -1.18 15.47
CA TYR A 169 -5.57 -0.25 15.60
C TYR A 169 -4.45 -0.70 14.67
N VAL A 170 -3.96 0.22 13.87
CA VAL A 170 -2.87 -0.06 12.92
C VAL A 170 -1.66 0.81 13.27
N ALA A 171 -0.52 0.18 13.44
CA ALA A 171 0.78 0.83 13.54
C ALA A 171 1.64 0.44 12.34
N ALA A 172 2.45 1.38 11.86
CA ALA A 172 3.49 1.12 10.87
C ALA A 172 4.53 2.25 10.95
N VAL A 173 5.77 1.97 10.56
CA VAL A 173 6.83 2.99 10.51
C VAL A 173 6.45 4.15 9.59
N SER A 174 5.77 3.86 8.48
CA SER A 174 5.26 4.87 7.53
C SER A 174 4.08 5.69 8.06
N TYR A 175 3.40 5.25 9.13
CA TYR A 175 2.26 5.95 9.71
C TYR A 175 2.64 7.05 10.70
N THR A 176 3.89 7.19 11.07
CA THR A 176 4.35 8.28 11.94
C THR A 176 4.15 9.68 11.32
N HIS A 177 3.89 9.76 10.02
CA HIS A 177 3.59 10.98 9.27
C HIS A 177 2.14 11.09 8.79
N LEU A 178 1.33 10.04 8.92
CA LEU A 178 -0.08 10.10 8.59
C LEU A 178 -0.83 10.83 9.71
N ARG A 179 -1.43 11.97 9.38
CA ARG A 179 -2.51 12.55 10.19
C ARG A 179 -3.59 11.47 10.30
N ALA A 180 -3.99 11.18 11.54
CA ALA A 180 -5.10 10.29 11.81
C ALA A 180 -6.34 10.80 11.05
N HIS A 181 -6.64 10.21 9.91
CA HIS A 181 -7.98 10.25 9.37
C HIS A 181 -8.76 9.22 10.19
N GLU A 182 -9.53 9.72 11.13
CA GLU A 182 -10.55 8.93 11.80
C GLU A 182 -11.50 8.43 10.70
N THR A 183 -11.40 7.15 10.36
CA THR A 183 -12.43 6.49 9.58
C THR A 183 -13.55 6.15 10.55
N GLU A 184 -14.51 7.06 10.70
CA GLU A 184 -15.82 6.66 11.16
C GLU A 184 -16.39 5.65 10.14
N ALA A 185 -16.55 4.43 10.57
CA ALA A 185 -17.20 3.37 9.80
C ALA A 185 -18.73 3.49 9.91
#